data_c7cd1c233069f87a3220af4b2254f9c8
#
_entry.id   c7cd1c233069f87a3220af4b2254f9c8
#
_cell.length_a   1.000
_cell.length_b   1.000
_cell.length_c   1.000
_cell.angle_alpha   90.00
_cell.angle_beta   90.00
_cell.angle_gamma   90.00
#
_symmetry.space_group_name_H-M   'P 1'
#
loop_
_entity.id
_entity.type
_entity.pdbx_description
1 polymer ?
#
loop_
_entity_poly.entity_id
_entity_poly.type
_entity_poly.pdbx_seq_one_letter_code
_entity_poly.pdbx_strand_id
1 'polypeptide(L)'
;ALAQTQNPAALPDLEQMLAIASVHKAQIDNALFTAPGDRCLLSTKGKVPLTKSEAFDSGVRRLQAALDKRPDDIELKWFLNAAFLSVGGYPGRVPAKYAIPTSAFESPENVGRFVDVSAQAGINSFSSAGGLVIDDFDNDGRLEILTSNFDSCGRMQLFRRRADGMFEDRAVQAG
;
A
#
# COMPACT_ATOMS: atom_id res chain seq x y z
N ALA A 1 21.32 6.26 14.44
CA ALA A 1 20.07 6.49 15.19
C ALA A 1 19.87 5.42 16.26
N LEU A 2 19.87 4.12 15.91
CA LEU A 2 19.67 3.03 16.90
C LEU A 2 20.72 3.02 18.03
N ALA A 3 21.97 3.33 17.70
CA ALA A 3 23.06 3.37 18.68
C ALA A 3 23.03 4.58 19.62
N GLN A 4 22.16 5.55 19.36
CA GLN A 4 22.07 6.81 20.11
C GLN A 4 20.77 6.94 20.91
N THR A 5 19.89 5.94 20.87
CA THR A 5 18.66 6.04 21.66
C THR A 5 18.96 5.92 23.14
N GLN A 6 18.47 6.84 23.92
CA GLN A 6 18.55 6.83 25.38
C GLN A 6 17.39 6.05 26.03
N ASN A 7 16.41 5.61 25.22
CA ASN A 7 15.26 4.84 25.68
C ASN A 7 15.30 3.40 25.11
N PRO A 8 15.78 2.42 25.89
CA PRO A 8 15.86 1.03 25.44
C PRO A 8 14.50 0.43 25.08
N ALA A 9 13.41 0.92 25.67
CA ALA A 9 12.05 0.43 25.36
C ALA A 9 11.60 0.81 23.94
N ALA A 10 12.16 1.84 23.32
CA ALA A 10 11.87 2.25 21.96
C ALA A 10 12.65 1.46 20.89
N LEU A 11 13.66 0.66 21.29
CA LEU A 11 14.49 -0.08 20.33
C LEU A 11 13.72 -1.04 19.43
N PRO A 12 12.76 -1.85 19.94
CA PRO A 12 11.99 -2.76 19.09
C PRO A 12 11.20 -2.02 18.00
N ASP A 13 10.58 -0.88 18.35
CA ASP A 13 9.80 -0.08 17.40
C ASP A 13 10.70 0.57 16.35
N LEU A 14 11.85 1.09 16.76
CA LEU A 14 12.83 1.66 15.83
C LEU A 14 13.42 0.60 14.89
N GLU A 15 13.68 -0.62 15.37
CA GLU A 15 14.13 -1.73 14.54
C GLU A 15 13.05 -2.14 13.52
N GLN A 16 11.78 -2.18 13.93
CA GLN A 16 10.65 -2.46 13.06
C GLN A 16 10.48 -1.38 12.00
N MET A 17 10.49 -0.10 12.40
CA MET A 17 10.42 1.02 11.45
C MET A 17 11.57 1.00 10.44
N LEU A 18 12.79 0.70 10.89
CA LEU A 18 13.95 0.59 10.01
C LEU A 18 13.82 -0.59 9.04
N ALA A 19 13.24 -1.70 9.48
CA ALA A 19 12.97 -2.85 8.62
C ALA A 19 11.97 -2.49 7.52
N ILE A 20 10.86 -1.86 7.87
CA ILE A 20 9.83 -1.41 6.93
C ILE A 20 10.41 -0.38 5.94
N ALA A 21 11.15 0.62 6.45
CA ALA A 21 11.80 1.63 5.63
C ALA A 21 12.81 1.00 4.64
N SER A 22 13.53 -0.05 5.06
CA SER A 22 14.46 -0.76 4.18
C SER A 22 13.73 -1.50 3.05
N VAL A 23 12.62 -2.16 3.34
CA VAL A 23 11.77 -2.79 2.32
C VAL A 23 11.22 -1.73 1.37
N HIS A 24 10.71 -0.62 1.89
CA HIS A 24 10.17 0.47 1.08
C HIS A 24 11.24 1.12 0.20
N LYS A 25 12.45 1.32 0.73
CA LYS A 25 13.60 1.77 -0.06
C LYS A 25 13.86 0.83 -1.24
N ALA A 26 13.84 -0.48 -1.01
CA ALA A 26 14.03 -1.45 -2.08
C ALA A 26 12.94 -1.34 -3.16
N GLN A 27 11.70 -1.10 -2.77
CA GLN A 27 10.59 -0.89 -3.70
C GLN A 27 10.83 0.35 -4.58
N ILE A 28 11.29 1.45 -3.99
CA ILE A 28 11.63 2.68 -4.71
C ILE A 28 12.83 2.44 -5.63
N ASP A 29 13.92 1.85 -5.12
CA ASP A 29 15.16 1.61 -5.87
C ASP A 29 14.94 0.72 -7.11
N ASN A 30 13.89 -0.12 -7.09
CA ASN A 30 13.51 -1.00 -8.18
C ASN A 30 12.29 -0.52 -8.98
N ALA A 31 11.88 0.73 -8.78
CA ALA A 31 10.73 1.34 -9.44
C ALA A 31 9.43 0.51 -9.33
N LEU A 32 9.23 -0.16 -8.20
CA LEU A 32 7.96 -0.82 -7.90
C LEU A 32 6.94 0.25 -7.48
N PHE A 33 5.67 0.05 -7.82
CA PHE A 33 4.60 0.97 -7.44
C PHE A 33 4.73 2.39 -8.05
N THR A 34 5.15 2.47 -9.30
CA THR A 34 5.31 3.74 -10.00
C THR A 34 4.04 4.21 -10.68
N ALA A 35 3.09 3.31 -10.92
CA ALA A 35 1.81 3.64 -11.53
C ALA A 35 0.62 3.31 -10.61
N PRO A 36 -0.53 3.98 -10.77
CA PRO A 36 -1.77 3.58 -10.11
C PRO A 36 -2.09 2.11 -10.39
N GLY A 37 -2.53 1.38 -9.37
CA GLY A 37 -2.79 -0.06 -9.46
C GLY A 37 -1.58 -0.98 -9.25
N ASP A 38 -0.36 -0.49 -9.38
CA ASP A 38 0.84 -1.30 -9.09
C ASP A 38 0.94 -1.70 -7.61
N ARG A 39 0.26 -0.96 -6.73
CA ARG A 39 0.25 -1.18 -5.28
C ARG A 39 -0.59 -2.37 -4.82
N CYS A 40 -1.30 -3.03 -5.73
CA CYS A 40 -2.04 -4.24 -5.38
C CYS A 40 -1.07 -5.36 -5.03
N LEU A 41 -0.94 -5.65 -3.73
CA LEU A 41 -0.05 -6.72 -3.23
C LEU A 41 -0.47 -8.09 -3.73
N LEU A 42 -1.78 -8.32 -3.85
CA LEU A 42 -2.38 -9.57 -4.29
C LEU A 42 -2.65 -9.61 -5.81
N SER A 43 -1.99 -8.74 -6.58
CA SER A 43 -2.12 -8.73 -8.04
C SER A 43 -1.71 -10.07 -8.63
N THR A 44 -2.51 -10.56 -9.58
CA THR A 44 -2.20 -11.75 -10.38
C THR A 44 -1.15 -11.50 -11.47
N LYS A 45 -0.81 -10.23 -11.72
CA LYS A 45 0.27 -9.88 -12.65
C LYS A 45 1.61 -10.30 -12.06
N GLY A 46 2.47 -10.89 -12.88
CA GLY A 46 3.81 -11.27 -12.48
C GLY A 46 4.58 -10.07 -11.91
N LYS A 47 5.24 -10.27 -10.77
CA LYS A 47 6.10 -9.24 -10.18
C LYS A 47 7.46 -9.27 -10.84
N VAL A 48 8.05 -8.09 -11.02
CA VAL A 48 9.40 -7.96 -11.56
C VAL A 48 10.42 -8.34 -10.49
N PRO A 49 11.41 -9.19 -10.78
CA PRO A 49 12.47 -9.50 -9.83
C PRO A 49 13.25 -8.24 -9.44
N LEU A 50 13.66 -8.16 -8.18
CA LEU A 50 14.53 -7.07 -7.73
C LEU A 50 15.89 -7.14 -8.41
N THR A 51 16.32 -6.04 -9.00
CA THR A 51 17.68 -5.85 -9.52
C THR A 51 18.63 -5.34 -8.43
N LYS A 52 18.09 -4.61 -7.45
CA LYS A 52 18.80 -4.08 -6.28
C LYS A 52 18.16 -4.67 -5.02
N SER A 53 18.71 -5.78 -4.52
CA SER A 53 18.10 -6.53 -3.41
C SER A 53 18.63 -6.16 -2.01
N GLU A 54 19.75 -5.45 -1.90
CA GLU A 54 20.44 -5.22 -0.62
C GLU A 54 19.52 -4.63 0.47
N ALA A 55 18.75 -3.61 0.12
CA ALA A 55 17.85 -2.97 1.07
C ALA A 55 16.67 -3.91 1.43
N PHE A 56 16.16 -4.69 0.48
CA PHE A 56 15.14 -5.70 0.71
C PHE A 56 15.64 -6.78 1.68
N ASP A 57 16.80 -7.35 1.38
CA ASP A 57 17.41 -8.41 2.20
C ASP A 57 17.71 -7.91 3.62
N SER A 58 18.13 -6.66 3.76
CA SER A 58 18.33 -6.02 5.06
C SER A 58 17.01 -5.90 5.84
N GLY A 59 15.94 -5.44 5.19
CA GLY A 59 14.62 -5.32 5.80
C GLY A 59 14.07 -6.67 6.23
N VAL A 60 14.13 -7.66 5.36
CA VAL A 60 13.68 -9.04 5.64
C VAL A 60 14.44 -9.66 6.82
N ARG A 61 15.78 -9.55 6.86
CA ARG A 61 16.56 -10.05 8.00
C ARG A 61 16.15 -9.39 9.32
N ARG A 62 15.87 -8.09 9.33
CA ARG A 62 15.42 -7.37 10.53
C ARG A 62 14.04 -7.83 10.98
N LEU A 63 13.09 -8.01 10.05
CA LEU A 63 11.75 -8.54 10.34
C LEU A 63 11.85 -9.96 10.93
N GLN A 64 12.69 -10.81 10.36
CA GLN A 64 12.91 -12.17 10.86
C GLN A 64 13.52 -12.15 12.26
N ALA A 65 14.54 -11.32 12.52
CA ALA A 65 15.15 -11.19 13.83
C ALA A 65 14.18 -10.65 14.89
N ALA A 66 13.25 -9.77 14.50
CA ALA A 66 12.19 -9.30 15.38
C ALA A 66 11.16 -10.42 15.67
N LEU A 67 10.79 -11.20 14.66
CA LEU A 67 9.88 -12.34 14.78
C LEU A 67 10.48 -13.50 15.59
N ASP A 68 11.81 -13.70 15.54
CA ASP A 68 12.47 -14.70 16.39
C ASP A 68 12.36 -14.35 17.90
N LYS A 69 12.23 -13.06 18.22
CA LYS A 69 11.98 -12.57 19.58
C LYS A 69 10.48 -12.51 19.94
N ARG A 70 9.64 -12.25 18.95
CA ARG A 70 8.18 -12.07 19.08
C ARG A 70 7.43 -12.93 18.04
N PRO A 71 7.46 -14.28 18.18
CA PRO A 71 6.96 -15.18 17.13
C PRO A 71 5.46 -15.08 16.86
N ASP A 72 4.69 -14.58 17.83
CA ASP A 72 3.23 -14.44 17.72
C ASP A 72 2.77 -13.04 17.30
N ASP A 73 3.71 -12.13 17.01
CA ASP A 73 3.41 -10.78 16.56
C ASP A 73 2.83 -10.82 15.14
N ILE A 74 1.52 -10.60 15.06
CA ILE A 74 0.74 -10.68 13.80
C ILE A 74 1.16 -9.57 12.84
N GLU A 75 1.46 -8.39 13.35
CA GLU A 75 1.87 -7.25 12.52
C GLU A 75 3.22 -7.51 11.85
N LEU A 76 4.20 -8.00 12.60
CA LEU A 76 5.50 -8.39 12.04
C LEU A 76 5.37 -9.54 11.03
N LYS A 77 4.53 -10.54 11.30
CA LYS A 77 4.21 -11.59 10.32
C LYS A 77 3.63 -11.00 9.06
N TRP A 78 2.69 -10.07 9.20
CA TRP A 78 2.10 -9.40 8.04
C TRP A 78 3.14 -8.63 7.23
N PHE A 79 3.97 -7.80 7.86
CA PHE A 79 5.02 -7.06 7.15
C PHE A 79 6.00 -7.97 6.42
N LEU A 80 6.40 -9.09 7.02
CA LEU A 80 7.28 -10.05 6.36
C LEU A 80 6.62 -10.67 5.12
N ASN A 81 5.36 -11.10 5.23
CA ASN A 81 4.62 -11.68 4.11
C ASN A 81 4.34 -10.64 3.02
N ALA A 82 3.96 -9.40 3.40
CA ALA A 82 3.74 -8.29 2.48
C ALA A 82 5.03 -7.89 1.72
N ALA A 83 6.18 -7.93 2.37
CA ALA A 83 7.46 -7.72 1.70
C ALA A 83 7.66 -8.73 0.56
N PHE A 84 7.47 -10.02 0.82
CA PHE A 84 7.58 -11.05 -0.22
C PHE A 84 6.47 -10.98 -1.27
N LEU A 85 5.23 -10.61 -0.87
CA LEU A 85 4.14 -10.36 -1.82
C LEU A 85 4.52 -9.27 -2.82
N SER A 86 5.13 -8.19 -2.36
CA SER A 86 5.51 -7.04 -3.20
C SER A 86 6.51 -7.38 -4.31
N VAL A 87 7.29 -8.43 -4.12
CA VAL A 87 8.34 -8.88 -5.07
C VAL A 87 8.04 -10.22 -5.73
N GLY A 88 6.83 -10.74 -5.57
CA GLY A 88 6.43 -12.04 -6.14
C GLY A 88 7.10 -13.26 -5.50
N GLY A 89 7.62 -13.10 -4.29
CA GLY A 89 8.26 -14.18 -3.53
C GLY A 89 7.34 -14.96 -2.60
N TYR A 90 6.11 -14.51 -2.42
CA TYR A 90 5.12 -15.17 -1.57
C TYR A 90 4.37 -16.27 -2.35
N PRO A 91 4.03 -17.40 -1.71
CA PRO A 91 4.44 -17.79 -0.35
C PRO A 91 5.83 -18.47 -0.32
N GLY A 92 6.37 -18.89 -1.46
CA GLY A 92 7.49 -19.83 -1.56
C GLY A 92 8.82 -19.37 -0.95
N ARG A 93 9.04 -18.06 -0.83
CA ARG A 93 10.27 -17.48 -0.22
C ARG A 93 10.09 -17.05 1.23
N VAL A 94 8.85 -17.06 1.75
CA VAL A 94 8.59 -16.75 3.16
C VAL A 94 9.02 -17.95 4.01
N PRO A 95 9.79 -17.76 5.10
CA PRO A 95 10.09 -18.88 6.00
C PRO A 95 8.81 -19.53 6.53
N ALA A 96 8.71 -20.86 6.42
CA ALA A 96 7.47 -21.61 6.67
C ALA A 96 6.85 -21.30 8.05
N LYS A 97 7.70 -21.08 9.07
CA LYS A 97 7.26 -20.75 10.44
C LYS A 97 6.54 -19.41 10.56
N TYR A 98 6.71 -18.51 9.57
CA TYR A 98 6.10 -17.17 9.55
C TYR A 98 5.18 -16.96 8.35
N ALA A 99 5.08 -17.92 7.46
CA ALA A 99 4.20 -17.82 6.30
C ALA A 99 2.74 -17.79 6.73
N ILE A 100 2.00 -16.79 6.25
CA ILE A 100 0.54 -16.74 6.35
C ILE A 100 0.02 -17.60 5.21
N PRO A 101 -0.79 -18.64 5.46
CA PRO A 101 -1.28 -19.49 4.39
C PRO A 101 -2.21 -18.74 3.44
N THR A 102 -2.23 -19.10 2.17
CA THR A 102 -3.12 -18.47 1.16
C THR A 102 -4.59 -18.58 1.55
N SER A 103 -4.98 -19.67 2.23
CA SER A 103 -6.33 -19.87 2.75
C SER A 103 -6.78 -18.80 3.75
N ALA A 104 -5.86 -18.10 4.40
CA ALA A 104 -6.20 -16.96 5.28
C ALA A 104 -6.81 -15.77 4.52
N PHE A 105 -6.63 -15.72 3.18
CA PHE A 105 -7.18 -14.68 2.31
C PHE A 105 -8.43 -15.15 1.54
N GLU A 106 -8.87 -16.38 1.78
CA GLU A 106 -10.07 -16.93 1.17
C GLU A 106 -11.29 -16.51 2.01
N SER A 107 -12.33 -16.07 1.32
CA SER A 107 -13.64 -15.83 1.93
C SER A 107 -14.58 -16.98 1.58
N PRO A 108 -15.38 -17.48 2.55
CA PRO A 108 -16.42 -18.44 2.25
C PRO A 108 -17.54 -17.84 1.39
N GLU A 109 -17.63 -16.50 1.34
CA GLU A 109 -18.64 -15.79 0.57
C GLU A 109 -18.04 -15.25 -0.73
N ASN A 110 -18.69 -15.54 -1.85
CA ASN A 110 -18.33 -14.99 -3.15
C ASN A 110 -19.12 -13.69 -3.40
N VAL A 111 -18.55 -12.56 -3.04
CA VAL A 111 -19.11 -11.22 -3.33
C VAL A 111 -18.76 -10.74 -4.75
N GLY A 112 -18.16 -11.58 -5.59
CA GLY A 112 -17.65 -11.20 -6.89
C GLY A 112 -16.31 -10.46 -6.83
N ARG A 113 -15.92 -9.87 -7.96
CA ARG A 113 -14.71 -9.07 -8.06
C ARG A 113 -15.06 -7.65 -8.46
N PHE A 114 -14.56 -6.68 -7.71
CA PHE A 114 -14.55 -5.30 -8.16
C PHE A 114 -13.46 -5.13 -9.24
N VAL A 115 -13.85 -4.58 -10.37
CA VAL A 115 -12.92 -4.24 -11.44
C VAL A 115 -12.53 -2.78 -11.28
N ASP A 116 -11.22 -2.52 -11.31
CA ASP A 116 -10.73 -1.13 -11.29
C ASP A 116 -11.04 -0.48 -12.64
N VAL A 117 -11.94 0.51 -12.61
CA VAL A 117 -12.36 1.30 -13.76
C VAL A 117 -11.90 2.76 -13.64
N SER A 118 -11.02 3.07 -12.69
CA SER A 118 -10.61 4.44 -12.38
C SER A 118 -10.04 5.17 -13.60
N ALA A 119 -9.19 4.50 -14.39
CA ALA A 119 -8.62 5.07 -15.61
C ALA A 119 -9.69 5.36 -16.67
N GLN A 120 -10.63 4.42 -16.87
CA GLN A 120 -11.73 4.58 -17.82
C GLN A 120 -12.73 5.64 -17.35
N ALA A 121 -12.91 5.77 -16.03
CA ALA A 121 -13.83 6.74 -15.44
C ALA A 121 -13.23 8.16 -15.31
N GLY A 122 -11.94 8.35 -15.55
CA GLY A 122 -11.26 9.65 -15.40
C GLY A 122 -10.95 10.06 -13.96
N ILE A 123 -10.98 9.11 -13.03
CA ILE A 123 -10.63 9.31 -11.59
C ILE A 123 -9.34 8.63 -11.20
N ASN A 124 -8.49 8.31 -12.18
CA ASN A 124 -7.20 7.67 -11.94
C ASN A 124 -6.19 8.69 -11.39
N SER A 125 -6.20 8.91 -10.10
CA SER A 125 -5.29 9.82 -9.42
C SER A 125 -4.29 9.06 -8.57
N PHE A 126 -3.07 9.60 -8.48
CA PHE A 126 -2.04 9.11 -7.57
C PHE A 126 -2.06 9.97 -6.32
N SER A 127 -2.42 9.37 -5.18
CA SER A 127 -2.42 10.07 -3.91
C SER A 127 -1.90 9.19 -2.77
N SER A 128 -1.35 9.83 -1.75
CA SER A 128 -0.92 9.15 -0.52
C SER A 128 -2.08 9.06 0.44
N ALA A 129 -2.98 8.12 0.28
CA ALA A 129 -4.14 7.83 1.09
C ALA A 129 -4.77 9.07 1.79
N GLY A 130 -6.05 9.20 1.73
CA GLY A 130 -6.80 10.29 2.35
C GLY A 130 -8.24 9.86 2.61
N GLY A 131 -9.07 10.80 3.00
CA GLY A 131 -10.51 10.60 3.11
C GLY A 131 -11.19 10.66 1.74
N LEU A 132 -12.36 10.04 1.65
CA LEU A 132 -13.23 10.09 0.50
C LEU A 132 -14.63 10.41 0.99
N VAL A 133 -15.28 11.37 0.34
CA VAL A 133 -16.70 11.71 0.56
C VAL A 133 -17.41 11.67 -0.79
N ILE A 134 -18.60 11.10 -0.82
CA ILE A 134 -19.47 11.08 -1.99
C ILE A 134 -20.76 11.78 -1.59
N ASP A 135 -21.05 12.90 -2.22
CA ASP A 135 -22.25 13.68 -1.97
C ASP A 135 -22.57 14.54 -3.20
N ASP A 136 -23.77 15.14 -3.22
CA ASP A 136 -24.18 16.13 -4.19
C ASP A 136 -23.82 17.53 -3.64
N PHE A 137 -22.58 17.97 -3.95
CA PHE A 137 -22.04 19.21 -3.38
C PHE A 137 -22.61 20.48 -4.01
N ASP A 138 -23.13 20.42 -5.23
CA ASP A 138 -23.71 21.57 -5.92
C ASP A 138 -25.24 21.49 -6.04
N ASN A 139 -25.84 20.46 -5.46
CA ASN A 139 -27.30 20.23 -5.39
C ASN A 139 -27.96 20.12 -6.78
N ASP A 140 -27.26 19.50 -7.75
CA ASP A 140 -27.74 19.26 -9.10
C ASP A 140 -28.40 17.88 -9.28
N GLY A 141 -28.47 17.09 -8.21
CA GLY A 141 -29.01 15.73 -8.17
C GLY A 141 -28.04 14.66 -8.64
N ARG A 142 -26.75 14.98 -8.81
CA ARG A 142 -25.69 14.03 -9.15
C ARG A 142 -24.67 13.99 -8.04
N LEU A 143 -24.05 12.84 -7.87
CA LEU A 143 -23.03 12.66 -6.85
C LEU A 143 -21.64 13.01 -7.41
N GLU A 144 -20.92 13.85 -6.68
CA GLU A 144 -19.50 14.11 -6.82
C GLU A 144 -18.70 13.25 -5.87
N ILE A 145 -17.38 13.15 -6.16
CA ILE A 145 -16.41 12.45 -5.32
C ILE A 145 -15.36 13.47 -4.87
N LEU A 146 -15.33 13.74 -3.56
CA LEU A 146 -14.29 14.57 -2.94
C LEU A 146 -13.24 13.65 -2.32
N THR A 147 -11.98 13.83 -2.70
CA THR A 147 -10.86 13.10 -2.11
C THR A 147 -9.88 14.06 -1.44
N SER A 148 -9.40 13.68 -0.27
CA SER A 148 -8.27 14.34 0.38
C SER A 148 -6.97 13.59 0.14
N ASN A 149 -5.84 14.26 0.36
CA ASN A 149 -4.52 13.68 0.22
C ASN A 149 -3.75 13.87 1.53
N PHE A 150 -3.05 12.85 1.99
CA PHE A 150 -2.21 12.95 3.20
C PHE A 150 -0.87 13.65 2.92
N ASP A 151 -0.49 13.80 1.66
CA ASP A 151 0.69 14.58 1.28
C ASP A 151 0.42 16.07 1.55
N SER A 152 1.31 16.72 2.31
CA SER A 152 1.22 18.16 2.64
C SER A 152 1.29 19.08 1.41
N CYS A 153 1.84 18.59 0.30
CA CYS A 153 1.87 19.28 -1.00
C CYS A 153 0.76 18.80 -1.95
N GLY A 154 0.00 17.79 -1.53
CA GLY A 154 -1.10 17.24 -2.31
C GLY A 154 -2.40 18.02 -2.09
N ARG A 155 -3.04 18.43 -3.17
CA ARG A 155 -4.32 19.11 -3.10
C ARG A 155 -5.49 18.13 -2.95
N MET A 156 -6.61 18.60 -2.41
CA MET A 156 -7.88 17.92 -2.51
C MET A 156 -8.33 17.88 -3.97
N GLN A 157 -9.11 16.87 -4.34
CA GLN A 157 -9.69 16.73 -5.68
C GLN A 157 -11.20 16.59 -5.56
N LEU A 158 -11.93 17.31 -6.41
CA LEU A 158 -13.38 17.25 -6.52
C LEU A 158 -13.74 16.74 -7.91
N PHE A 159 -14.12 15.49 -8.00
CA PHE A 159 -14.48 14.86 -9.26
C PHE A 159 -15.97 15.00 -9.52
N ARG A 160 -16.31 15.70 -10.58
CA ARG A 160 -17.68 15.85 -11.07
C ARG A 160 -17.91 14.98 -12.30
N ARG A 161 -19.08 14.34 -12.37
CA ARG A 161 -19.47 13.52 -13.50
C ARG A 161 -19.90 14.38 -14.68
N ARG A 162 -19.31 14.15 -15.83
CA ARG A 162 -19.64 14.80 -17.11
C ARG A 162 -20.82 14.12 -17.79
N ALA A 163 -21.34 14.76 -18.84
CA ALA A 163 -22.47 14.21 -19.63
C ALA A 163 -22.10 12.89 -20.35
N ASP A 164 -20.82 12.68 -20.67
CA ASP A 164 -20.32 11.45 -21.27
C ASP A 164 -20.11 10.31 -20.27
N GLY A 165 -20.40 10.53 -18.98
CA GLY A 165 -20.26 9.57 -17.91
C GLY A 165 -18.87 9.52 -17.27
N MET A 166 -17.88 10.21 -17.83
CA MET A 166 -16.55 10.35 -17.27
C MET A 166 -16.53 11.37 -16.13
N PHE A 167 -15.53 11.30 -15.28
CA PHE A 167 -15.29 12.29 -14.23
C PHE A 167 -14.18 13.26 -14.63
N GLU A 168 -14.29 14.49 -14.16
CA GLU A 168 -13.25 15.51 -14.27
C GLU A 168 -12.99 16.18 -12.91
N ASP A 169 -11.75 16.51 -12.63
CA ASP A 169 -11.36 17.21 -11.40
C ASP A 169 -11.73 18.71 -11.53
N ARG A 170 -12.63 19.16 -10.66
CA ARG A 170 -13.13 20.54 -10.57
C ARG A 170 -12.61 21.30 -9.35
N ALA A 171 -11.65 20.76 -8.61
CA ALA A 171 -11.20 21.36 -7.36
C ALA A 171 -10.70 22.81 -7.55
N VAL A 172 -10.02 23.11 -8.67
CA VAL A 172 -9.51 24.48 -8.96
C VAL A 172 -10.66 25.46 -9.21
N GLN A 173 -11.77 25.01 -9.80
CA GLN A 173 -12.93 25.86 -10.09
C GLN A 173 -13.81 26.05 -8.84
N ALA A 174 -13.75 25.11 -7.92
CA ALA A 174 -14.53 25.16 -6.69
C ALA A 174 -13.90 26.05 -5.58
N GLY A 175 -12.61 26.39 -5.70
CA GLY A 175 -11.86 27.27 -4.79
C GLY A 175 -10.78 26.52 -4.06
#